data_76fd8ee79f790819befaf352195fad23
#
_entry.id   76fd8ee79f790819befaf352195fad23
#
_cell.length_a   1.000
_cell.length_b   1.000
_cell.length_c   1.000
_cell.angle_alpha   90.00
_cell.angle_beta   90.00
_cell.angle_gamma   90.00
#
_symmetry.space_group_name_H-M   'P 1'
#
loop_
_entity.id
_entity.type
_entity.pdbx_description
1 polymer ?
#
loop_
_entity_poly.entity_id
_entity_poly.type
_entity_poly.pdbx_seq_one_letter_code
_entity_poly.pdbx_strand_id
1 'polypeptide(L)'
;MEFVLKLFDDILLSFTAHRTLNGTEVHITSFDPSKRARLPLGMEATDSSLERWLRHRTIPANRAYVQNFLSKNGLSENDFIGILSVCKGLSLIDCYWVTTPDDKKTFQQVNLFDNRFSQVLSQIAFTGYGSSPLSKFRSSPEFTTNGMLPKAWRRVKGEIYLYKGGTSGFANTGKEPFSEFYSAQVAAAMGLDHIYYSLSLWKGQLCSTCKLFTSKEISFIPASTLMDTSRITEIIAWYDRHGWKESLSDMLVFDAVIRNTDRHLGNFG
;
A
#
# COMPACT_ATOMS: atom_id res chain seq x y z
N MET A 1 6.98 -13.62 -19.05
CA MET A 1 8.16 -13.27 -18.22
C MET A 1 8.08 -14.10 -16.96
N GLU A 2 9.21 -14.64 -16.48
CA GLU A 2 9.28 -15.46 -15.27
C GLU A 2 9.65 -14.61 -14.06
N PHE A 3 9.01 -14.90 -12.92
CA PHE A 3 9.19 -14.21 -11.65
C PHE A 3 9.22 -15.19 -10.49
N VAL A 4 9.77 -14.74 -9.37
CA VAL A 4 9.71 -15.41 -8.08
C VAL A 4 9.10 -14.47 -7.04
N LEU A 5 8.19 -14.99 -6.20
CA LEU A 5 7.71 -14.32 -5.00
C LEU A 5 8.64 -14.68 -3.84
N LYS A 6 9.09 -13.69 -3.11
CA LYS A 6 9.99 -13.83 -1.97
C LYS A 6 9.40 -13.20 -0.70
N LEU A 7 9.74 -13.80 0.44
CA LEU A 7 9.68 -13.18 1.76
C LEU A 7 11.12 -13.01 2.26
N PHE A 8 11.56 -11.76 2.44
CA PHE A 8 12.99 -11.48 2.56
C PHE A 8 13.78 -12.08 1.38
N ASP A 9 14.76 -12.92 1.63
CA ASP A 9 15.54 -13.58 0.59
C ASP A 9 15.06 -14.99 0.26
N ASP A 10 14.05 -15.51 0.96
CA ASP A 10 13.53 -16.85 0.73
C ASP A 10 12.48 -16.86 -0.40
N ILE A 11 12.70 -17.70 -1.42
CA ILE A 11 11.76 -17.93 -2.51
C ILE A 11 10.59 -18.76 -2.00
N LEU A 12 9.37 -18.25 -2.15
CA LEU A 12 8.14 -18.92 -1.75
C LEU A 12 7.52 -19.70 -2.91
N LEU A 13 7.44 -19.08 -4.08
CA LEU A 13 6.93 -19.69 -5.30
C LEU A 13 7.53 -19.03 -6.54
N SER A 14 7.45 -19.73 -7.67
CA SER A 14 7.79 -19.20 -9.00
C SER A 14 6.53 -19.10 -9.84
N PHE A 15 6.47 -18.12 -10.72
CA PHE A 15 5.33 -17.91 -11.62
C PHE A 15 5.73 -17.23 -12.92
N THR A 16 4.90 -17.39 -13.94
CA THR A 16 4.98 -16.62 -15.19
C THR A 16 3.87 -15.58 -15.25
N ALA A 17 4.16 -14.46 -15.89
CA ALA A 17 3.16 -13.46 -16.26
C ALA A 17 3.30 -13.11 -17.73
N HIS A 18 2.17 -13.10 -18.46
CA HIS A 18 2.14 -12.74 -19.87
C HIS A 18 0.94 -11.90 -20.21
N ARG A 19 1.13 -11.01 -21.19
CA ARG A 19 0.07 -10.16 -21.70
C ARG A 19 -0.78 -10.98 -22.66
N THR A 20 -2.10 -10.90 -22.46
CA THR A 20 -3.12 -11.45 -23.37
C THR A 20 -3.99 -10.34 -23.92
N LEU A 21 -4.91 -10.66 -24.83
CA LEU A 21 -5.90 -9.70 -25.34
C LEU A 21 -6.82 -9.15 -24.23
N ASN A 22 -7.05 -9.93 -23.19
CA ASN A 22 -7.95 -9.60 -22.08
C ASN A 22 -7.23 -9.03 -20.85
N GLY A 23 -5.92 -8.79 -20.94
CA GLY A 23 -5.12 -8.27 -19.82
C GLY A 23 -3.82 -9.05 -19.57
N THR A 24 -3.47 -9.23 -18.32
CA THR A 24 -2.29 -10.02 -17.92
C THR A 24 -2.76 -11.27 -17.20
N GLU A 25 -2.28 -12.41 -17.63
CA GLU A 25 -2.47 -13.71 -16.97
C GLU A 25 -1.23 -14.08 -16.17
N VAL A 26 -1.45 -14.69 -15.01
CA VAL A 26 -0.42 -15.15 -14.10
C VAL A 26 -0.59 -16.65 -13.88
N HIS A 27 0.49 -17.40 -13.94
CA HIS A 27 0.48 -18.84 -13.74
C HIS A 27 1.62 -19.29 -12.83
N ILE A 28 1.30 -19.99 -11.73
CA ILE A 28 2.29 -20.55 -10.80
C ILE A 28 2.97 -21.74 -11.47
N THR A 29 4.28 -21.68 -11.60
CA THR A 29 5.10 -22.72 -12.22
C THR A 29 5.73 -23.66 -11.20
N SER A 30 5.97 -23.19 -9.97
CA SER A 30 6.52 -23.99 -8.89
C SER A 30 6.11 -23.44 -7.53
N PHE A 31 5.73 -24.34 -6.62
CA PHE A 31 5.41 -24.04 -5.24
C PHE A 31 5.81 -25.21 -4.33
N ASP A 32 6.50 -24.92 -3.24
CA ASP A 32 6.81 -25.88 -2.18
C ASP A 32 5.71 -25.82 -1.10
N PRO A 33 4.90 -26.90 -0.94
CA PRO A 33 3.82 -26.93 0.05
C PRO A 33 4.27 -26.69 1.49
N SER A 34 5.53 -27.00 1.84
CA SER A 34 6.09 -26.73 3.18
C SER A 34 6.16 -25.24 3.51
N LYS A 35 6.14 -24.39 2.48
CA LYS A 35 6.18 -22.93 2.61
C LYS A 35 4.80 -22.26 2.67
N ARG A 36 3.72 -23.05 2.69
CA ARG A 36 2.34 -22.52 2.68
C ARG A 36 2.09 -21.50 3.81
N ALA A 37 2.56 -21.77 5.01
CA ALA A 37 2.40 -20.88 6.17
C ALA A 37 3.18 -19.56 6.06
N ARG A 38 4.07 -19.46 5.09
CA ARG A 38 4.90 -18.25 4.83
C ARG A 38 4.39 -17.40 3.67
N LEU A 39 3.34 -17.83 2.98
CA LEU A 39 2.66 -16.99 1.98
C LEU A 39 2.05 -15.76 2.66
N PRO A 40 1.82 -14.67 1.92
CA PRO A 40 1.05 -13.53 2.43
C PRO A 40 -0.26 -14.00 3.06
N LEU A 41 -0.60 -13.49 4.22
CA LEU A 41 -1.81 -13.88 4.93
C LEU A 41 -3.04 -13.64 4.03
N GLY A 42 -3.96 -14.62 3.97
CA GLY A 42 -5.10 -14.59 3.06
C GLY A 42 -4.80 -14.98 1.61
N MET A 43 -3.53 -15.29 1.28
CA MET A 43 -3.15 -15.78 -0.05
C MET A 43 -3.05 -17.30 -0.06
N GLU A 44 -3.67 -17.91 -1.07
CA GLU A 44 -3.49 -19.33 -1.40
C GLU A 44 -2.52 -19.50 -2.57
N ALA A 45 -1.90 -20.67 -2.68
CA ALA A 45 -1.02 -21.02 -3.81
C ALA A 45 -1.83 -21.39 -5.07
N THR A 46 -2.68 -20.47 -5.53
CA THR A 46 -3.47 -20.57 -6.76
C THR A 46 -3.21 -19.36 -7.64
N ASP A 47 -3.34 -19.50 -8.95
CA ASP A 47 -3.12 -18.44 -9.93
C ASP A 47 -3.99 -17.22 -9.63
N SER A 48 -5.28 -17.43 -9.35
CA SER A 48 -6.22 -16.36 -9.06
C SER A 48 -5.91 -15.61 -7.75
N SER A 49 -5.45 -16.32 -6.72
CA SER A 49 -5.06 -15.71 -5.46
C SER A 49 -3.76 -14.91 -5.60
N LEU A 50 -2.78 -15.45 -6.32
CA LEU A 50 -1.53 -14.75 -6.63
C LEU A 50 -1.81 -13.50 -7.49
N GLU A 51 -2.63 -13.60 -8.54
CA GLU A 51 -3.00 -12.46 -9.37
C GLU A 51 -3.66 -11.35 -8.56
N ARG A 52 -4.61 -11.69 -7.69
CA ARG A 52 -5.27 -10.74 -6.78
C ARG A 52 -4.25 -10.04 -5.89
N TRP A 53 -3.34 -10.78 -5.28
CA TRP A 53 -2.30 -10.23 -4.44
C TRP A 53 -1.37 -9.29 -5.22
N LEU A 54 -0.93 -9.67 -6.41
CA LEU A 54 -0.08 -8.85 -7.28
C LEU A 54 -0.76 -7.56 -7.72
N ARG A 55 -2.07 -7.58 -8.01
CA ARG A 55 -2.84 -6.37 -8.35
C ARG A 55 -2.89 -5.36 -7.22
N HIS A 56 -2.92 -5.81 -5.96
CA HIS A 56 -2.81 -4.93 -4.79
C HIS A 56 -1.38 -4.40 -4.56
N ARG A 57 -0.40 -4.88 -5.35
CA ARG A 57 0.99 -4.44 -5.32
C ARG A 57 1.37 -3.50 -6.46
N THR A 58 0.37 -2.93 -7.10
CA THR A 58 0.56 -1.91 -8.14
C THR A 58 -0.27 -0.68 -7.79
N ILE A 59 0.12 0.47 -8.36
CA ILE A 59 -0.57 1.73 -8.10
C ILE A 59 -2.02 1.67 -8.60
N PRO A 60 -3.02 2.08 -7.79
CA PRO A 60 -4.41 2.11 -8.23
C PRO A 60 -4.62 3.08 -9.40
N ALA A 61 -5.40 2.65 -10.42
CA ALA A 61 -5.68 3.47 -11.59
C ALA A 61 -6.41 4.79 -11.28
N ASN A 62 -7.21 4.82 -10.20
CA ASN A 62 -7.91 6.01 -9.73
C ASN A 62 -7.09 6.92 -8.81
N ARG A 63 -5.80 6.64 -8.62
CA ARG A 63 -4.90 7.46 -7.83
C ARG A 63 -4.67 8.83 -8.49
N ALA A 64 -4.68 9.88 -7.70
CA ALA A 64 -4.30 11.21 -8.19
C ALA A 64 -2.91 11.16 -8.86
N TYR A 65 -2.82 11.80 -10.03
CA TYR A 65 -1.59 11.92 -10.82
C TYR A 65 -0.97 10.59 -11.28
N VAL A 66 -1.71 9.47 -11.29
CA VAL A 66 -1.19 8.15 -11.69
C VAL A 66 -0.56 8.16 -13.09
N GLN A 67 -1.20 8.81 -14.06
CA GLN A 67 -0.69 8.89 -15.42
C GLN A 67 0.63 9.66 -15.49
N ASN A 68 0.73 10.79 -14.79
CA ASN A 68 1.96 11.57 -14.70
C ASN A 68 3.09 10.77 -14.03
N PHE A 69 2.74 10.02 -12.99
CA PHE A 69 3.68 9.17 -12.27
C PHE A 69 4.18 8.00 -13.13
N LEU A 70 3.29 7.28 -13.79
CA LEU A 70 3.65 6.14 -14.64
C LEU A 70 4.39 6.57 -15.91
N SER A 71 3.89 7.59 -16.64
CA SER A 71 4.54 8.06 -17.86
C SER A 71 5.96 8.55 -17.62
N LYS A 72 6.23 9.15 -16.45
CA LYS A 72 7.58 9.54 -16.06
C LYS A 72 8.53 8.35 -15.90
N ASN A 73 7.99 7.17 -15.61
CA ASN A 73 8.73 5.92 -15.54
C ASN A 73 8.71 5.14 -16.87
N GLY A 74 8.22 5.74 -17.97
CA GLY A 74 8.07 5.07 -19.26
C GLY A 74 7.01 3.95 -19.24
N LEU A 75 6.08 4.01 -18.30
CA LEU A 75 5.04 3.02 -18.06
C LEU A 75 3.65 3.59 -18.40
N SER A 76 2.70 2.71 -18.62
CA SER A 76 1.27 3.03 -18.72
C SER A 76 0.46 2.22 -17.71
N GLU A 77 -0.77 2.63 -17.43
CA GLU A 77 -1.67 1.92 -16.49
C GLU A 77 -1.94 0.47 -16.90
N ASN A 78 -1.88 0.19 -18.21
CA ASN A 78 -2.10 -1.15 -18.76
C ASN A 78 -0.82 -2.01 -18.79
N ASP A 79 0.32 -1.47 -18.40
CA ASP A 79 1.60 -2.18 -18.39
C ASP A 79 1.90 -2.82 -17.03
N PHE A 80 1.03 -3.74 -16.63
CA PHE A 80 1.15 -4.44 -15.34
C PHE A 80 2.53 -5.10 -15.15
N ILE A 81 3.04 -5.80 -16.16
CA ILE A 81 4.34 -6.48 -16.11
C ILE A 81 5.47 -5.46 -15.97
N GLY A 82 5.41 -4.37 -16.72
CA GLY A 82 6.39 -3.28 -16.62
C GLY A 82 6.36 -2.62 -15.24
N ILE A 83 5.17 -2.32 -14.71
CA ILE A 83 5.00 -1.77 -13.37
C ILE A 83 5.59 -2.73 -12.33
N LEU A 84 5.23 -4.02 -12.38
CA LEU A 84 5.72 -5.05 -11.45
C LEU A 84 7.25 -5.19 -11.53
N SER A 85 7.82 -5.16 -12.74
CA SER A 85 9.27 -5.25 -12.95
C SER A 85 10.03 -4.08 -12.33
N VAL A 86 9.44 -2.87 -12.34
CA VAL A 86 10.03 -1.67 -11.73
C VAL A 86 9.83 -1.65 -10.22
N CYS A 87 8.59 -1.81 -9.76
CA CYS A 87 8.28 -1.69 -8.33
C CYS A 87 8.65 -2.95 -7.54
N LYS A 88 8.84 -4.10 -8.21
CA LYS A 88 9.11 -5.41 -7.59
C LYS A 88 8.05 -5.81 -6.55
N GLY A 89 6.86 -5.24 -6.61
CA GLY A 89 5.83 -5.41 -5.60
C GLY A 89 6.25 -4.98 -4.19
N LEU A 90 7.36 -4.26 -4.04
CA LEU A 90 7.87 -3.79 -2.75
C LEU A 90 6.90 -2.79 -2.11
N SER A 91 6.67 -2.94 -0.82
CA SER A 91 5.77 -2.09 -0.06
C SER A 91 6.38 -1.73 1.30
N LEU A 92 5.79 -0.72 1.96
CA LEU A 92 6.08 -0.39 3.35
C LEU A 92 5.11 -1.07 4.34
N ILE A 93 4.26 -1.98 3.87
CA ILE A 93 3.32 -2.71 4.75
C ILE A 93 3.81 -4.10 5.15
N ASP A 94 4.80 -4.64 4.46
CA ASP A 94 5.39 -5.95 4.73
C ASP A 94 6.74 -6.17 4.01
N CYS A 95 7.26 -7.40 4.03
CA CYS A 95 8.56 -7.78 3.48
C CYS A 95 8.47 -8.71 2.26
N TYR A 96 7.29 -8.83 1.64
CA TYR A 96 7.14 -9.59 0.40
C TYR A 96 7.57 -8.76 -0.80
N TRP A 97 8.17 -9.42 -1.79
CA TRP A 97 8.56 -8.80 -3.05
C TRP A 97 8.70 -9.80 -4.19
N VAL A 98 8.78 -9.27 -5.41
CA VAL A 98 8.83 -10.04 -6.64
C VAL A 98 10.06 -9.65 -7.44
N THR A 99 10.72 -10.61 -8.04
CA THR A 99 11.87 -10.37 -8.93
C THR A 99 12.00 -11.48 -9.97
N THR A 100 12.87 -11.30 -10.97
CA THR A 100 13.20 -12.39 -11.89
C THR A 100 14.14 -13.40 -11.23
N PRO A 101 14.15 -14.68 -11.65
CA PRO A 101 14.99 -15.72 -11.02
C PRO A 101 16.50 -15.41 -11.06
N ASP A 102 16.95 -14.70 -12.07
CA ASP A 102 18.35 -14.31 -12.28
C ASP A 102 18.79 -13.03 -11.55
N ASP A 103 17.87 -12.27 -10.96
CA ASP A 103 18.20 -11.10 -10.14
C ASP A 103 18.83 -11.53 -8.81
N LYS A 104 20.11 -11.25 -8.66
CA LYS A 104 20.91 -11.63 -7.46
C LYS A 104 20.79 -10.66 -6.30
N LYS A 105 19.92 -9.64 -6.40
CA LYS A 105 19.74 -8.68 -5.31
C LYS A 105 19.11 -9.33 -4.10
N THR A 106 19.59 -8.93 -2.92
CA THR A 106 18.98 -9.32 -1.64
C THR A 106 17.90 -8.34 -1.21
N PHE A 107 17.01 -8.75 -0.30
CA PHE A 107 16.00 -7.88 0.28
C PHE A 107 16.63 -6.64 0.92
N GLN A 108 17.76 -6.80 1.61
CA GLN A 108 18.50 -5.68 2.21
C GLN A 108 18.88 -4.59 1.19
N GLN A 109 19.19 -4.97 -0.04
CA GLN A 109 19.58 -4.04 -1.11
C GLN A 109 18.41 -3.32 -1.76
N VAL A 110 17.18 -3.86 -1.65
CA VAL A 110 16.02 -3.36 -2.40
C VAL A 110 14.86 -2.88 -1.51
N ASN A 111 14.77 -3.31 -0.24
CA ASN A 111 13.65 -3.00 0.61
C ASN A 111 13.43 -1.48 0.79
N LEU A 112 12.19 -1.09 1.05
CA LEU A 112 11.81 0.32 1.19
C LEU A 112 11.99 0.85 2.63
N PHE A 113 12.21 -0.03 3.61
CA PHE A 113 12.43 0.38 5.00
C PHE A 113 13.79 1.01 5.22
N ASP A 114 14.84 0.48 4.59
CA ASP A 114 16.23 0.90 4.81
C ASP A 114 16.75 1.80 3.67
N ASN A 115 16.22 1.63 2.45
CA ASN A 115 16.75 2.29 1.27
C ASN A 115 16.08 3.65 1.01
N ARG A 116 16.77 4.54 0.31
CA ARG A 116 16.29 5.90 -0.01
C ARG A 116 15.21 5.86 -1.09
N PHE A 117 14.18 6.67 -0.90
CA PHE A 117 13.13 6.91 -1.91
C PHE A 117 13.59 7.91 -2.97
N SER A 118 12.96 7.84 -4.15
CA SER A 118 13.13 8.85 -5.18
C SER A 118 12.32 10.10 -4.80
N GLN A 119 13.01 11.19 -4.48
CA GLN A 119 12.36 12.49 -4.18
C GLN A 119 11.53 13.01 -5.36
N VAL A 120 11.95 12.72 -6.59
CA VAL A 120 11.23 13.13 -7.80
C VAL A 120 9.93 12.37 -7.93
N LEU A 121 9.94 11.04 -7.72
CA LEU A 121 8.74 10.23 -7.77
C LEU A 121 7.76 10.61 -6.66
N SER A 122 8.24 10.81 -5.43
CA SER A 122 7.42 11.31 -4.32
C SER A 122 6.79 12.68 -4.66
N GLN A 123 7.54 13.60 -5.27
CA GLN A 123 7.00 14.89 -5.68
C GLN A 123 5.93 14.73 -6.76
N ILE A 124 6.17 13.91 -7.81
CA ILE A 124 5.18 13.70 -8.88
C ILE A 124 3.91 13.06 -8.32
N ALA A 125 4.02 12.06 -7.46
CA ALA A 125 2.87 11.40 -6.84
C ALA A 125 2.03 12.34 -5.95
N PHE A 126 2.63 13.42 -5.45
CA PHE A 126 1.96 14.39 -4.58
C PHE A 126 1.44 15.62 -5.32
N THR A 127 2.17 16.13 -6.33
CA THR A 127 1.84 17.38 -7.01
C THR A 127 1.44 17.22 -8.47
N GLY A 128 1.63 16.04 -9.06
CA GLY A 128 1.51 15.81 -10.50
C GLY A 128 2.72 16.27 -11.32
N TYR A 129 3.68 16.99 -10.73
CA TYR A 129 4.78 17.63 -11.44
C TYR A 129 6.14 17.26 -10.84
N GLY A 130 7.12 17.09 -11.70
CA GLY A 130 8.52 16.90 -11.31
C GLY A 130 9.44 16.89 -12.53
N SER A 131 10.57 17.56 -12.43
CA SER A 131 11.61 17.60 -13.45
C SER A 131 12.90 17.03 -12.90
N SER A 132 13.34 15.91 -13.44
CA SER A 132 14.70 15.40 -13.33
C SER A 132 14.96 14.43 -14.47
N PRO A 133 16.15 14.36 -15.05
CA PRO A 133 16.50 13.25 -15.91
C PRO A 133 16.43 11.97 -15.08
N LEU A 134 15.60 11.02 -15.51
CA LEU A 134 15.52 9.72 -14.87
C LEU A 134 16.74 8.89 -15.26
N SER A 135 17.74 8.88 -14.41
CA SER A 135 18.78 7.87 -14.46
C SER A 135 18.29 6.63 -13.72
N LYS A 136 17.85 5.63 -14.46
CA LYS A 136 17.41 4.30 -14.01
C LYS A 136 16.20 4.27 -13.07
N PHE A 137 15.17 3.56 -13.48
CA PHE A 137 13.97 3.27 -12.70
C PHE A 137 14.35 2.58 -11.37
N ARG A 138 13.90 3.14 -10.27
CA ARG A 138 14.02 2.53 -8.93
C ARG A 138 12.64 2.32 -8.38
N SER A 139 12.47 1.27 -7.61
CA SER A 139 11.26 1.08 -6.82
C SER A 139 11.04 2.27 -5.89
N SER A 140 9.79 2.60 -5.68
CA SER A 140 9.36 3.69 -4.79
C SER A 140 8.07 3.25 -4.09
N PRO A 141 7.84 3.59 -2.81
CA PRO A 141 6.65 3.17 -2.09
C PRO A 141 5.35 3.69 -2.71
N GLU A 142 5.41 4.74 -3.53
CA GLU A 142 4.26 5.28 -4.24
C GLU A 142 3.62 4.28 -5.22
N PHE A 143 4.38 3.32 -5.74
CA PHE A 143 3.84 2.27 -6.63
C PHE A 143 2.85 1.33 -5.95
N THR A 144 2.96 1.15 -4.63
CA THR A 144 2.18 0.15 -3.87
C THR A 144 1.33 0.77 -2.76
N THR A 145 1.21 2.10 -2.72
CA THR A 145 0.41 2.81 -1.73
C THR A 145 -1.03 2.94 -2.21
N ASN A 146 -2.00 2.47 -1.43
CA ASN A 146 -3.42 2.51 -1.76
C ASN A 146 -4.06 3.89 -1.56
N GLY A 147 -5.25 4.07 -2.15
CA GLY A 147 -6.15 5.22 -1.98
C GLY A 147 -5.95 6.31 -3.03
N MET A 148 -6.99 7.11 -3.25
CA MET A 148 -7.14 8.03 -4.38
C MET A 148 -6.43 9.38 -4.20
N LEU A 149 -6.27 9.86 -2.95
CA LEU A 149 -5.72 11.18 -2.67
C LEU A 149 -4.25 11.30 -3.10
N PRO A 150 -3.76 12.52 -3.41
CA PRO A 150 -2.34 12.78 -3.56
C PRO A 150 -1.57 12.32 -2.31
N LYS A 151 -0.57 11.47 -2.49
CA LYS A 151 0.20 10.92 -1.36
C LYS A 151 1.65 10.78 -1.76
N ALA A 152 2.53 11.00 -0.78
CA ALA A 152 3.94 10.74 -0.95
C ALA A 152 4.57 10.25 0.35
N TRP A 153 5.49 9.32 0.21
CA TRP A 153 6.34 8.90 1.30
C TRP A 153 7.62 9.73 1.35
N ARG A 154 7.99 10.16 2.54
CA ARG A 154 9.20 10.95 2.75
C ARG A 154 10.00 10.43 3.92
N ARG A 155 11.31 10.46 3.76
CA ARG A 155 12.23 10.20 4.87
C ARG A 155 12.71 11.53 5.46
N VAL A 156 12.34 11.80 6.70
CA VAL A 156 12.66 13.05 7.41
C VAL A 156 13.42 12.69 8.68
N LYS A 157 14.65 13.15 8.82
CA LYS A 157 15.53 12.87 9.97
C LYS A 157 15.65 11.37 10.30
N GLY A 158 15.70 10.53 9.26
CA GLY A 158 15.80 9.06 9.41
C GLY A 158 14.46 8.33 9.49
N GLU A 159 13.40 8.99 9.88
CA GLU A 159 12.05 8.43 10.02
C GLU A 159 11.25 8.53 8.71
N ILE A 160 10.33 7.58 8.51
CA ILE A 160 9.48 7.55 7.32
C ILE A 160 8.09 8.10 7.66
N TYR A 161 7.63 9.03 6.86
CA TYR A 161 6.32 9.68 6.99
C TYR A 161 5.53 9.58 5.69
N LEU A 162 4.23 9.30 5.81
CA LEU A 162 3.27 9.48 4.73
C LEU A 162 2.73 10.91 4.77
N TYR A 163 2.77 11.58 3.64
CA TYR A 163 2.17 12.89 3.39
C TYR A 163 0.93 12.68 2.54
N LYS A 164 -0.24 13.16 2.99
CA LYS A 164 -1.51 13.06 2.28
C LYS A 164 -2.04 14.46 2.01
N GLY A 165 -2.26 14.77 0.74
CA GLY A 165 -2.93 16.01 0.31
C GLY A 165 -4.44 15.87 0.32
N GLY A 166 -5.12 16.98 0.11
CA GLY A 166 -6.57 17.01 -0.07
C GLY A 166 -6.98 16.92 -1.54
N THR A 167 -8.28 16.74 -1.76
CA THR A 167 -8.89 16.80 -3.09
C THR A 167 -8.97 18.23 -3.63
N SER A 168 -9.15 18.37 -4.94
CA SER A 168 -9.45 19.64 -5.57
C SER A 168 -10.76 19.54 -6.35
N GLY A 169 -11.76 20.36 -5.97
CA GLY A 169 -13.03 20.49 -6.69
C GLY A 169 -14.09 19.42 -6.42
N PHE A 170 -13.83 18.44 -5.53
CA PHE A 170 -14.78 17.39 -5.13
C PHE A 170 -14.49 16.89 -3.69
N ALA A 171 -15.35 16.03 -3.16
CA ALA A 171 -15.30 15.52 -1.79
C ALA A 171 -15.20 16.65 -0.75
N ASN A 172 -14.27 16.60 0.20
CA ASN A 172 -14.07 17.62 1.22
C ASN A 172 -13.35 18.89 0.70
N THR A 173 -13.09 18.96 -0.59
CA THR A 173 -12.53 20.14 -1.28
C THR A 173 -11.24 20.64 -0.61
N GLY A 174 -10.29 19.73 -0.39
CA GLY A 174 -8.99 20.05 0.20
C GLY A 174 -8.95 20.07 1.72
N LYS A 175 -10.06 19.75 2.40
CA LYS A 175 -10.13 19.74 3.88
C LYS A 175 -9.78 18.40 4.51
N GLU A 176 -9.52 17.36 3.71
CA GLU A 176 -9.18 16.01 4.18
C GLU A 176 -8.00 16.01 5.17
N PRO A 177 -6.92 16.81 4.97
CA PRO A 177 -5.84 16.88 5.96
C PRO A 177 -6.30 17.33 7.35
N PHE A 178 -7.25 18.27 7.42
CA PHE A 178 -7.83 18.71 8.68
C PHE A 178 -8.70 17.61 9.30
N SER A 179 -9.49 16.90 8.50
CA SER A 179 -10.32 15.81 8.99
C SER A 179 -9.46 14.73 9.64
N GLU A 180 -8.36 14.32 9.01
CA GLU A 180 -7.43 13.34 9.59
C GLU A 180 -6.77 13.85 10.87
N PHE A 181 -6.32 15.09 10.88
CA PHE A 181 -5.71 15.71 12.06
C PHE A 181 -6.67 15.77 13.24
N TYR A 182 -7.87 16.34 13.04
CA TYR A 182 -8.84 16.45 14.14
C TYR A 182 -9.37 15.11 14.60
N SER A 183 -9.59 14.16 13.69
CA SER A 183 -9.96 12.80 14.07
C SER A 183 -8.91 12.15 14.98
N ALA A 184 -7.63 12.33 14.69
CA ALA A 184 -6.55 11.84 15.56
C ALA A 184 -6.57 12.51 16.95
N GLN A 185 -6.89 13.83 17.04
CA GLN A 185 -7.01 14.49 18.33
C GLN A 185 -8.22 13.98 19.14
N VAL A 186 -9.34 13.70 18.47
CA VAL A 186 -10.52 13.08 19.12
C VAL A 186 -10.20 11.68 19.63
N ALA A 187 -9.52 10.84 18.80
CA ALA A 187 -9.09 9.51 19.20
C ALA A 187 -8.18 9.55 20.43
N ALA A 188 -7.23 10.48 20.46
CA ALA A 188 -6.35 10.71 21.61
C ALA A 188 -7.15 11.10 22.87
N ALA A 189 -8.11 12.03 22.73
CA ALA A 189 -8.96 12.45 23.86
C ALA A 189 -9.87 11.31 24.38
N MET A 190 -10.25 10.37 23.52
CA MET A 190 -10.99 9.16 23.89
C MET A 190 -10.10 8.06 24.49
N GLY A 191 -8.76 8.25 24.51
CA GLY A 191 -7.81 7.24 25.01
C GLY A 191 -7.64 6.03 24.07
N LEU A 192 -8.02 6.15 22.79
CA LEU A 192 -7.94 5.07 21.83
C LEU A 192 -6.51 4.93 21.29
N ASP A 193 -6.08 3.69 21.02
CA ASP A 193 -4.89 3.44 20.20
C ASP A 193 -5.16 3.84 18.76
N HIS A 194 -4.33 4.73 18.20
CA HIS A 194 -4.58 5.32 16.89
C HIS A 194 -3.31 5.79 16.21
N ILE A 195 -3.39 6.01 14.90
CA ILE A 195 -2.33 6.64 14.14
C ILE A 195 -2.37 8.17 14.40
N TYR A 196 -1.29 8.69 14.93
CA TYR A 196 -1.15 10.13 15.16
C TYR A 196 -0.93 10.88 13.84
N TYR A 197 -1.73 11.92 13.62
CA TYR A 197 -1.61 12.82 12.45
C TYR A 197 -1.21 14.23 12.86
N SER A 198 -0.30 14.82 12.08
CA SER A 198 0.08 16.24 12.16
C SER A 198 -0.30 16.95 10.86
N LEU A 199 -0.44 18.28 10.92
CA LEU A 199 -0.57 19.12 9.73
C LEU A 199 0.81 19.59 9.27
N SER A 200 0.99 19.70 7.96
CA SER A 200 2.23 20.19 7.35
C SER A 200 1.93 20.92 6.04
N LEU A 201 2.90 21.71 5.60
CA LEU A 201 2.95 22.26 4.25
C LEU A 201 4.10 21.59 3.48
N TRP A 202 3.78 21.00 2.35
CA TRP A 202 4.80 20.45 1.46
C TRP A 202 4.52 20.86 0.01
N LYS A 203 5.55 21.41 -0.66
CA LYS A 203 5.41 21.95 -2.02
C LYS A 203 4.28 22.98 -2.16
N GLY A 204 4.06 23.79 -1.11
CA GLY A 204 2.99 24.79 -1.08
C GLY A 204 1.57 24.24 -0.85
N GLN A 205 1.41 22.94 -0.66
CA GLN A 205 0.12 22.30 -0.43
C GLN A 205 -0.02 21.86 1.03
N LEU A 206 -1.19 22.13 1.62
CA LEU A 206 -1.56 21.61 2.93
C LEU A 206 -1.68 20.08 2.85
N CYS A 207 -1.15 19.40 3.84
CA CYS A 207 -1.23 17.95 3.97
C CYS A 207 -1.30 17.51 5.42
N SER A 208 -1.89 16.35 5.64
CA SER A 208 -1.72 15.59 6.86
C SER A 208 -0.47 14.71 6.75
N THR A 209 0.16 14.44 7.89
CA THR A 209 1.34 13.57 7.93
C THR A 209 1.22 12.59 9.08
N CYS A 210 1.54 11.32 8.82
CA CYS A 210 1.67 10.31 9.86
C CYS A 210 2.98 9.54 9.71
N LYS A 211 3.55 9.13 10.85
CA LYS A 211 4.73 8.27 10.87
C LYS A 211 4.36 6.87 10.38
N LEU A 212 5.29 6.21 9.70
CA LEU A 212 5.14 4.80 9.36
C LEU A 212 5.00 3.98 10.66
N PHE A 213 3.96 3.15 10.74
CA PHE A 213 3.66 2.30 11.89
C PHE A 213 4.02 0.83 11.68
N THR A 214 4.49 0.49 10.50
CA THR A 214 5.00 -0.85 10.15
C THR A 214 6.52 -0.89 10.20
N SER A 215 7.07 -2.10 10.22
CA SER A 215 8.52 -2.34 10.18
C SER A 215 8.83 -3.63 9.42
N LYS A 216 10.06 -4.08 9.46
CA LYS A 216 10.42 -5.41 8.92
C LYS A 216 9.89 -6.56 9.79
N GLU A 217 9.53 -6.28 11.02
CA GLU A 217 9.00 -7.22 12.02
C GLU A 217 7.46 -7.13 12.14
N ILE A 218 6.87 -5.99 11.77
CA ILE A 218 5.44 -5.70 11.94
C ILE A 218 4.84 -5.34 10.59
N SER A 219 3.96 -6.20 10.08
CA SER A 219 3.21 -5.98 8.85
C SER A 219 1.82 -5.42 9.13
N PHE A 220 1.27 -4.66 8.19
CA PHE A 220 -0.13 -4.25 8.21
C PHE A 220 -0.95 -5.10 7.23
N ILE A 221 -2.02 -5.70 7.71
CA ILE A 221 -2.92 -6.53 6.91
C ILE A 221 -4.32 -5.92 6.94
N PRO A 222 -4.80 -5.36 5.82
CA PRO A 222 -6.15 -4.84 5.74
C PRO A 222 -7.18 -5.94 6.03
N ALA A 223 -8.24 -5.61 6.75
CA ALA A 223 -9.31 -6.56 7.06
C ALA A 223 -9.95 -7.18 5.81
N SER A 224 -9.97 -6.45 4.68
CA SER A 224 -10.40 -6.96 3.37
C SER A 224 -9.56 -8.12 2.82
N THR A 225 -8.36 -8.34 3.36
CA THR A 225 -7.53 -9.50 3.01
C THR A 225 -7.99 -10.78 3.73
N LEU A 226 -8.63 -10.62 4.88
CA LEU A 226 -9.02 -11.72 5.77
C LEU A 226 -10.50 -12.06 5.69
N MET A 227 -11.32 -11.12 5.20
CA MET A 227 -12.77 -11.22 5.15
C MET A 227 -13.28 -10.77 3.79
N ASP A 228 -14.16 -11.57 3.20
CA ASP A 228 -14.88 -11.25 1.96
C ASP A 228 -16.38 -11.09 2.29
N THR A 229 -16.71 -10.06 3.06
CA THR A 229 -18.09 -9.76 3.47
C THR A 229 -18.29 -8.25 3.63
N SER A 230 -19.50 -7.78 3.32
CA SER A 230 -19.95 -6.42 3.64
C SER A 230 -20.93 -6.39 4.83
N ARG A 231 -21.26 -7.55 5.41
CA ARG A 231 -22.25 -7.66 6.49
C ARG A 231 -21.60 -7.38 7.83
N ILE A 232 -22.04 -6.32 8.49
CA ILE A 232 -21.53 -5.92 9.81
C ILE A 232 -21.62 -7.04 10.86
N THR A 233 -22.67 -7.85 10.81
CA THR A 233 -22.85 -8.98 11.75
C THR A 233 -21.78 -10.05 11.58
N GLU A 234 -21.33 -10.32 10.36
CA GLU A 234 -20.25 -11.27 10.06
C GLU A 234 -18.90 -10.71 10.50
N ILE A 235 -18.67 -9.41 10.30
CA ILE A 235 -17.46 -8.72 10.77
C ILE A 235 -17.38 -8.79 12.30
N ILE A 236 -18.47 -8.46 13.01
CA ILE A 236 -18.53 -8.54 14.46
C ILE A 236 -18.24 -9.97 14.94
N ALA A 237 -18.89 -10.97 14.33
CA ALA A 237 -18.67 -12.37 14.69
C ALA A 237 -17.24 -12.84 14.45
N TRP A 238 -16.59 -12.32 13.40
CA TRP A 238 -15.20 -12.62 13.10
C TRP A 238 -14.26 -12.04 14.17
N TYR A 239 -14.42 -10.76 14.52
CA TYR A 239 -13.63 -10.09 15.56
C TYR A 239 -13.84 -10.71 16.94
N ASP A 240 -15.09 -11.07 17.28
CA ASP A 240 -15.43 -11.74 18.55
C ASP A 240 -14.72 -13.09 18.68
N ARG A 241 -14.72 -13.92 17.63
CA ARG A 241 -14.01 -15.21 17.59
C ARG A 241 -12.50 -15.09 17.76
N HIS A 242 -11.90 -13.96 17.37
CA HIS A 242 -10.47 -13.73 17.50
C HIS A 242 -10.07 -12.95 18.76
N GLY A 243 -11.04 -12.63 19.64
CA GLY A 243 -10.79 -11.91 20.88
C GLY A 243 -10.57 -10.40 20.69
N TRP A 244 -10.95 -9.82 19.55
CA TRP A 244 -10.72 -8.41 19.20
C TRP A 244 -12.00 -7.58 19.14
N LYS A 245 -13.07 -8.05 19.80
CA LYS A 245 -14.39 -7.40 19.81
C LYS A 245 -14.34 -5.98 20.35
N GLU A 246 -13.58 -5.75 21.43
CA GLU A 246 -13.44 -4.44 22.04
C GLU A 246 -12.81 -3.44 21.08
N SER A 247 -11.72 -3.81 20.42
CA SER A 247 -11.05 -2.96 19.41
C SER A 247 -11.98 -2.58 18.25
N LEU A 248 -12.83 -3.52 17.79
CA LEU A 248 -13.84 -3.21 16.78
C LEU A 248 -14.92 -2.26 17.35
N SER A 249 -15.37 -2.48 18.59
CA SER A 249 -16.37 -1.63 19.24
C SER A 249 -15.89 -0.21 19.41
N ASP A 250 -14.65 -0.02 19.86
CA ASP A 250 -14.02 1.28 20.03
C ASP A 250 -13.95 2.01 18.69
N MET A 251 -13.54 1.31 17.62
CA MET A 251 -13.48 1.88 16.27
C MET A 251 -14.87 2.32 15.78
N LEU A 252 -15.91 1.51 15.99
CA LEU A 252 -17.27 1.85 15.57
C LEU A 252 -17.86 3.02 16.36
N VAL A 253 -17.61 3.08 17.69
CA VAL A 253 -17.99 4.22 18.53
C VAL A 253 -17.25 5.49 18.08
N PHE A 254 -15.96 5.39 17.83
CA PHE A 254 -15.17 6.50 17.32
C PHE A 254 -15.71 7.00 15.97
N ASP A 255 -16.02 6.11 15.03
CA ASP A 255 -16.61 6.48 13.74
C ASP A 255 -17.94 7.21 13.89
N ALA A 256 -18.77 6.79 14.83
CA ALA A 256 -20.03 7.48 15.14
C ALA A 256 -19.78 8.90 15.70
N VAL A 257 -18.80 9.07 16.59
CA VAL A 257 -18.43 10.38 17.16
C VAL A 257 -17.93 11.35 16.09
N ILE A 258 -17.04 10.91 15.21
CA ILE A 258 -16.47 11.77 14.15
C ILE A 258 -17.32 11.81 12.86
N ARG A 259 -18.46 11.08 12.85
CA ARG A 259 -19.34 10.93 11.68
C ARG A 259 -18.61 10.39 10.45
N ASN A 260 -17.75 9.40 10.65
CA ASN A 260 -17.07 8.73 9.56
C ASN A 260 -18.03 7.78 8.85
N THR A 261 -18.36 8.07 7.60
CA THR A 261 -19.25 7.25 6.76
C THR A 261 -18.48 6.39 5.73
N ASP A 262 -17.14 6.47 5.74
CA ASP A 262 -16.27 5.78 4.77
C ASP A 262 -15.51 4.60 5.41
N ARG A 263 -16.06 3.98 6.46
CA ARG A 263 -15.46 2.80 7.06
C ARG A 263 -15.75 1.56 6.22
N HIS A 264 -14.71 1.01 5.62
CA HIS A 264 -14.78 -0.24 4.87
C HIS A 264 -13.55 -1.12 5.19
N LEU A 265 -13.62 -2.42 4.91
CA LEU A 265 -12.57 -3.41 5.26
C LEU A 265 -11.16 -3.08 4.71
N GLY A 266 -11.05 -2.18 3.76
CA GLY A 266 -9.76 -1.78 3.17
C GLY A 266 -9.04 -0.66 3.94
N ASN A 267 -9.69 0.01 4.92
CA ASN A 267 -9.10 1.14 5.64
C ASN A 267 -8.90 0.91 7.15
N PHE A 268 -9.01 -0.35 7.59
CA PHE A 268 -8.58 -0.82 8.91
C PHE A 268 -8.05 -2.26 8.83
N GLY A 269 -7.35 -2.73 9.85
CA GLY A 269 -6.73 -4.05 9.90
C GLY A 269 -6.08 -4.33 11.22
#